data_677f3505446333b194e74cb5a622c3a4
#
_entry.id   677f3505446333b194e74cb5a622c3a4
#
_cell.length_a   1.000
_cell.length_b   1.000
_cell.length_c   1.000
_cell.angle_alpha   90.00
_cell.angle_beta   90.00
_cell.angle_gamma   90.00
#
_symmetry.space_group_name_H-M   'P 1'
#
loop_
_entity.id
_entity.type
_entity.pdbx_description
1 polymer ?
#
loop_
_entity_poly.entity_id
_entity_poly.type
_entity_poly.pdbx_seq_one_letter_code
_entity_poly.pdbx_strand_id
1 'polypeptide(L)'
;LQILKNYLHEEGGSGARFIANGSLKQEAVNLDTLEKLGKLGKKSASERVGVIGFTPLDTPGSGDYEDMVTALREQDVDNPVIYGMNDTLEDVAAAAHVARNIVVSPGGVKPARWLRDKYGVQYEICYPLPQERSDEFAYKVMEHEPKKVLIVHQQVLANSLRDVILEASKDKSLERVDVASWFMMSKEVRQEHDTKLNEEDELMKLVDAEGYDMVIGDPLIKRALPGWKGTFLSLPHFAISASLYSSSSDEEYWQKAGDVVK
;
A
#
# COMPACT_ATOMS: atom_id res chain seq x y z
N LEU A 1 11.80 -7.09 -7.34
CA LEU A 1 12.70 -6.47 -6.34
C LEU A 1 14.09 -7.05 -6.35
N GLN A 2 14.20 -8.38 -6.42
CA GLN A 2 15.47 -9.06 -6.66
C GLN A 2 16.04 -8.67 -8.03
N ILE A 3 15.18 -8.40 -9.01
CA ILE A 3 15.54 -7.89 -10.33
C ILE A 3 16.17 -6.50 -10.19
N LEU A 4 15.56 -5.58 -9.45
CA LEU A 4 16.11 -4.23 -9.21
C LEU A 4 17.47 -4.31 -8.51
N LYS A 5 17.62 -5.18 -7.50
CA LYS A 5 18.90 -5.41 -6.82
C LYS A 5 19.96 -5.98 -7.74
N ASN A 6 19.63 -6.98 -8.54
CA ASN A 6 20.57 -7.60 -9.46
C ASN A 6 20.99 -6.63 -10.58
N TYR A 7 20.05 -5.80 -11.05
CA TYR A 7 20.27 -4.82 -12.10
C TYR A 7 21.15 -3.65 -11.68
N LEU A 8 21.06 -3.27 -10.43
CA LEU A 8 21.78 -2.12 -9.88
C LEU A 8 23.06 -2.52 -9.10
N HIS A 9 23.32 -3.82 -8.92
CA HIS A 9 24.45 -4.31 -8.15
C HIS A 9 25.66 -4.73 -8.99
N GLU A 10 25.54 -4.78 -10.31
CA GLU A 10 26.66 -5.19 -11.17
C GLU A 10 27.42 -3.98 -11.71
N GLU A 11 28.26 -3.38 -10.87
CA GLU A 11 29.56 -2.90 -11.32
C GLU A 11 30.48 -4.11 -11.46
N GLY A 12 30.52 -4.71 -12.65
CA GLY A 12 31.47 -5.75 -12.97
C GLY A 12 30.90 -7.10 -13.40
N GLY A 13 30.51 -7.23 -14.63
CA GLY A 13 30.59 -8.45 -15.42
C GLY A 13 29.44 -9.43 -15.36
N SER A 14 28.88 -9.66 -16.52
CA SER A 14 28.04 -10.75 -17.01
C SER A 14 26.52 -10.66 -16.79
N GLY A 15 25.84 -10.65 -17.93
CA GLY A 15 24.44 -10.39 -18.19
C GLY A 15 23.37 -11.10 -17.38
N ALA A 16 22.35 -10.36 -17.05
CA ALA A 16 21.11 -10.85 -16.49
C ALA A 16 20.30 -11.69 -17.49
N ARG A 17 19.78 -12.85 -17.05
CA ARG A 17 18.92 -13.71 -17.84
C ARG A 17 17.45 -13.44 -17.53
N PHE A 18 16.68 -13.05 -18.53
CA PHE A 18 15.21 -12.99 -18.45
C PHE A 18 14.59 -14.27 -18.97
N ILE A 19 13.64 -14.81 -18.24
CA ILE A 19 12.78 -15.92 -18.70
C ILE A 19 11.43 -15.32 -19.08
N ALA A 20 11.20 -15.12 -20.37
CA ALA A 20 9.87 -14.86 -20.92
C ALA A 20 9.27 -16.17 -21.43
N ASN A 21 7.97 -16.34 -21.23
CA ASN A 21 7.22 -17.56 -21.59
C ASN A 21 7.54 -18.08 -22.99
N GLY A 22 8.15 -19.26 -23.05
CA GLY A 22 7.98 -20.20 -24.14
C GLY A 22 8.97 -20.17 -25.32
N SER A 23 9.97 -19.30 -25.38
CA SER A 23 11.11 -19.50 -26.29
C SER A 23 12.34 -18.73 -25.84
N LEU A 24 13.37 -19.48 -25.47
CA LEU A 24 14.70 -18.95 -25.14
C LEU A 24 15.37 -18.42 -26.42
N LYS A 25 15.37 -17.11 -26.61
CA LYS A 25 16.46 -16.46 -27.34
C LYS A 25 17.26 -15.64 -26.33
N GLN A 26 18.48 -16.08 -26.14
CA GLN A 26 19.47 -15.46 -25.29
C GLN A 26 20.02 -14.23 -26.02
N GLU A 27 19.34 -13.08 -25.91
CA GLU A 27 19.97 -11.81 -26.26
C GLU A 27 20.51 -11.23 -24.96
N ALA A 28 21.83 -11.18 -24.87
CA ALA A 28 22.52 -10.41 -23.86
C ALA A 28 22.16 -8.93 -24.07
N VAL A 29 21.36 -8.37 -23.17
CA VAL A 29 21.10 -6.92 -23.19
C VAL A 29 22.44 -6.25 -22.86
N ASN A 30 22.99 -5.52 -23.81
CA ASN A 30 24.28 -4.88 -23.70
C ASN A 30 24.19 -3.76 -22.67
N LEU A 31 25.15 -3.71 -21.73
CA LEU A 31 25.27 -2.68 -20.70
C LEU A 31 25.26 -1.26 -21.29
N ASP A 32 25.87 -1.07 -22.45
CA ASP A 32 25.86 0.20 -23.22
C ASP A 32 24.45 0.62 -23.66
N THR A 33 23.58 -0.34 -23.96
CA THR A 33 22.19 -0.05 -24.32
C THR A 33 21.39 0.40 -23.10
N LEU A 34 21.64 -0.19 -21.94
CA LEU A 34 21.02 0.17 -20.68
C LEU A 34 21.51 1.54 -20.16
N GLU A 35 22.80 1.85 -20.32
CA GLU A 35 23.31 3.18 -20.02
C GLU A 35 22.76 4.26 -20.95
N LYS A 36 22.56 3.95 -22.22
CA LYS A 36 21.94 4.86 -23.20
C LYS A 36 20.46 5.08 -22.89
N LEU A 37 19.72 4.01 -22.57
CA LEU A 37 18.32 4.10 -22.13
C LEU A 37 18.20 4.87 -20.81
N GLY A 38 19.08 4.59 -19.86
CA GLY A 38 19.14 5.35 -18.60
C GLY A 38 19.50 6.83 -18.78
N LYS A 39 20.29 7.21 -19.80
CA LYS A 39 20.59 8.61 -20.13
C LYS A 39 19.42 9.32 -20.82
N LEU A 40 18.65 8.62 -21.63
CA LEU A 40 17.43 9.13 -22.28
C LEU A 40 16.28 9.32 -21.25
N GLY A 41 16.13 8.38 -20.30
CA GLY A 41 15.15 8.45 -19.24
C GLY A 41 15.46 9.49 -18.14
N LYS A 42 16.75 9.84 -17.93
CA LYS A 42 17.19 10.69 -16.81
C LYS A 42 16.54 12.07 -16.78
N LYS A 43 16.35 12.71 -17.91
CA LYS A 43 15.79 14.08 -17.98
C LYS A 43 14.28 14.08 -17.74
N SER A 44 13.58 13.02 -18.15
CA SER A 44 12.15 12.85 -17.90
C SER A 44 11.86 12.29 -16.50
N ALA A 45 12.75 11.44 -15.96
CA ALA A 45 12.57 10.81 -14.65
C ALA A 45 12.73 11.78 -13.49
N SER A 46 13.56 12.82 -13.60
CA SER A 46 13.82 13.78 -12.51
C SER A 46 12.60 14.64 -12.11
N GLU A 47 11.55 14.64 -12.93
CA GLU A 47 10.30 15.35 -12.67
C GLU A 47 9.18 14.40 -12.22
N ARG A 48 9.43 13.07 -12.25
CA ARG A 48 8.45 12.05 -11.91
C ARG A 48 8.56 11.63 -10.46
N VAL A 49 7.43 11.14 -9.92
CA VAL A 49 7.36 10.51 -8.60
C VAL A 49 7.21 9.02 -8.77
N GLY A 50 8.08 8.24 -8.12
CA GLY A 50 7.97 6.79 -8.10
C GLY A 50 7.02 6.31 -7.00
N VAL A 51 6.21 5.29 -7.26
CA VAL A 51 5.37 4.62 -6.27
C VAL A 51 5.87 3.19 -6.11
N ILE A 52 6.30 2.84 -4.89
CA ILE A 52 6.94 1.55 -4.61
C ILE A 52 6.07 0.72 -3.66
N GLY A 53 5.83 -0.53 -4.05
CA GLY A 53 5.15 -1.50 -3.19
C GLY A 53 3.66 -1.63 -3.44
N PHE A 54 3.13 -0.99 -4.48
CA PHE A 54 1.76 -1.20 -4.89
C PHE A 54 1.55 -2.65 -5.37
N THR A 55 0.48 -3.27 -4.94
CA THR A 55 0.11 -4.63 -5.36
C THR A 55 -1.41 -4.80 -5.37
N PRO A 56 -1.98 -5.43 -6.41
CA PRO A 56 -3.40 -5.75 -6.46
C PRO A 56 -3.89 -6.70 -5.34
N LEU A 57 -2.96 -7.31 -4.57
CA LEU A 57 -3.31 -8.16 -3.43
C LEU A 57 -3.76 -7.37 -2.21
N ASP A 58 -3.33 -6.13 -2.07
CA ASP A 58 -3.71 -5.29 -0.94
C ASP A 58 -5.09 -4.69 -1.13
N THR A 59 -5.47 -4.47 -2.37
CA THR A 59 -6.70 -3.80 -2.77
C THR A 59 -7.50 -4.69 -3.73
N PRO A 60 -8.81 -4.82 -3.60
CA PRO A 60 -9.60 -5.71 -4.42
C PRO A 60 -10.21 -4.98 -5.62
N GLY A 61 -9.64 -5.08 -6.78
CA GLY A 61 -10.27 -4.59 -8.00
C GLY A 61 -9.33 -3.91 -8.97
N SER A 62 -9.84 -3.58 -10.15
CA SER A 62 -9.08 -2.92 -11.22
C SER A 62 -8.94 -1.41 -10.99
N GLY A 63 -9.67 -0.84 -10.04
CA GLY A 63 -9.80 0.56 -9.85
C GLY A 63 -8.84 1.22 -8.88
N ASP A 64 -8.24 0.44 -8.05
CA ASP A 64 -7.30 0.96 -7.07
C ASP A 64 -6.11 1.67 -7.69
N TYR A 65 -5.73 1.27 -8.92
CA TYR A 65 -4.72 1.99 -9.69
C TYR A 65 -5.20 3.40 -10.06
N GLU A 66 -6.45 3.56 -10.50
CA GLU A 66 -7.01 4.86 -10.90
C GLU A 66 -7.29 5.75 -9.70
N ASP A 67 -7.74 5.17 -8.59
CA ASP A 67 -7.86 5.87 -7.31
C ASP A 67 -6.49 6.36 -6.81
N MET A 68 -5.46 5.53 -6.90
CA MET A 68 -4.09 5.92 -6.59
C MET A 68 -3.61 7.08 -7.47
N VAL A 69 -3.85 7.00 -8.78
CA VAL A 69 -3.49 8.06 -9.72
C VAL A 69 -4.27 9.34 -9.44
N THR A 70 -5.56 9.23 -9.10
CA THR A 70 -6.41 10.36 -8.74
C THR A 70 -5.91 11.03 -7.47
N ALA A 71 -5.67 10.26 -6.41
CA ALA A 71 -5.12 10.79 -5.15
C ALA A 71 -3.75 11.47 -5.33
N LEU A 72 -2.91 10.93 -6.21
CA LEU A 72 -1.62 11.53 -6.53
C LEU A 72 -1.78 12.85 -7.30
N ARG A 73 -2.74 12.95 -8.22
CA ARG A 73 -3.05 14.20 -8.94
C ARG A 73 -3.58 15.28 -8.02
N GLU A 74 -4.39 14.93 -7.03
CA GLU A 74 -4.84 15.86 -5.98
C GLU A 74 -3.68 16.45 -5.16
N GLN A 75 -2.52 15.77 -5.17
CA GLN A 75 -1.25 16.21 -4.56
C GLN A 75 -0.24 16.79 -5.56
N ASP A 76 -0.70 17.26 -6.71
CA ASP A 76 0.12 17.84 -7.79
C ASP A 76 1.14 16.83 -8.40
N VAL A 77 0.83 15.53 -8.38
CA VAL A 77 1.62 14.49 -9.02
C VAL A 77 0.93 14.00 -10.30
N ASP A 78 1.21 14.65 -11.42
CA ASP A 78 0.53 14.39 -12.69
C ASP A 78 1.01 13.14 -13.42
N ASN A 79 2.24 12.70 -13.20
CA ASN A 79 2.86 11.63 -13.97
C ASN A 79 3.64 10.64 -13.08
N PRO A 80 2.96 9.87 -12.23
CA PRO A 80 3.60 8.89 -11.37
C PRO A 80 4.12 7.69 -12.16
N VAL A 81 5.19 7.07 -11.65
CA VAL A 81 5.63 5.72 -12.06
C VAL A 81 5.22 4.75 -10.97
N ILE A 82 4.18 3.97 -11.20
CA ILE A 82 3.75 2.94 -10.24
C ILE A 82 4.45 1.64 -10.62
N TYR A 83 5.55 1.34 -9.92
CA TYR A 83 6.39 0.21 -10.24
C TYR A 83 5.65 -1.12 -10.09
N GLY A 84 5.64 -1.90 -11.18
CA GLY A 84 4.93 -3.16 -11.30
C GLY A 84 3.52 -3.05 -11.90
N MET A 85 3.06 -1.85 -12.22
CA MET A 85 1.72 -1.61 -12.80
C MET A 85 1.77 -0.95 -14.18
N ASN A 86 2.32 0.25 -14.27
CA ASN A 86 2.36 1.03 -15.52
C ASN A 86 3.77 1.41 -15.95
N ASP A 87 4.76 0.81 -15.36
CA ASP A 87 6.16 1.07 -15.63
C ASP A 87 6.68 0.24 -16.82
N THR A 88 7.77 0.75 -17.39
CA THR A 88 8.58 0.06 -18.40
C THR A 88 9.93 -0.36 -17.81
N LEU A 89 10.71 -1.14 -18.54
CA LEU A 89 12.08 -1.47 -18.11
C LEU A 89 12.98 -0.22 -18.04
N GLU A 90 12.71 0.77 -18.88
CA GLU A 90 13.37 2.07 -18.87
C GLU A 90 13.04 2.83 -17.58
N ASP A 91 11.79 2.81 -17.14
CA ASP A 91 11.38 3.44 -15.87
C ASP A 91 12.07 2.77 -14.69
N VAL A 92 12.15 1.43 -14.67
CA VAL A 92 12.89 0.69 -13.65
C VAL A 92 14.38 1.06 -13.66
N ALA A 93 14.99 1.17 -14.83
CA ALA A 93 16.40 1.59 -14.97
C ALA A 93 16.61 3.04 -14.51
N ALA A 94 15.58 3.89 -14.63
CA ALA A 94 15.61 5.29 -14.22
C ALA A 94 15.18 5.53 -12.76
N ALA A 95 14.85 4.48 -11.99
CA ALA A 95 14.35 4.59 -10.61
C ALA A 95 15.28 5.33 -9.64
N ALA A 96 16.58 5.39 -9.95
CA ALA A 96 17.59 6.15 -9.19
C ALA A 96 17.55 7.67 -9.48
N HIS A 97 16.69 8.14 -10.38
CA HIS A 97 16.67 9.52 -10.87
C HIS A 97 15.30 10.19 -10.74
N VAL A 98 14.30 9.54 -10.18
CA VAL A 98 13.01 10.18 -9.87
C VAL A 98 13.18 11.24 -8.80
N ALA A 99 12.26 12.21 -8.75
CA ALA A 99 12.32 13.31 -7.78
C ALA A 99 12.22 12.79 -6.34
N ARG A 100 11.29 11.88 -6.09
CA ARG A 100 11.06 11.20 -4.80
C ARG A 100 10.29 9.91 -5.02
N ASN A 101 10.23 9.07 -3.99
CA ASN A 101 9.38 7.89 -3.98
C ASN A 101 8.29 7.99 -2.91
N ILE A 102 7.12 7.46 -3.20
CA ILE A 102 6.05 7.19 -2.25
C ILE A 102 6.01 5.68 -2.03
N VAL A 103 6.07 5.24 -0.78
CA VAL A 103 6.07 3.83 -0.39
C VAL A 103 4.70 3.48 0.15
N VAL A 104 3.96 2.67 -0.60
CA VAL A 104 2.56 2.37 -0.31
C VAL A 104 2.35 1.03 0.41
N SER A 105 3.42 0.28 0.68
CA SER A 105 3.35 -0.95 1.48
C SER A 105 4.67 -1.22 2.22
N PRO A 106 4.66 -2.02 3.31
CA PRO A 106 5.89 -2.38 4.03
C PRO A 106 6.94 -3.06 3.15
N GLY A 107 6.50 -3.75 2.08
CA GLY A 107 7.41 -4.38 1.10
C GLY A 107 8.24 -3.38 0.31
N GLY A 108 7.75 -2.17 0.13
CA GLY A 108 8.42 -1.08 -0.58
C GLY A 108 9.51 -0.36 0.25
N VAL A 109 9.52 -0.51 1.57
CA VAL A 109 10.43 0.25 2.46
C VAL A 109 11.90 -0.08 2.20
N LYS A 110 12.26 -1.36 2.08
CA LYS A 110 13.65 -1.77 1.83
C LYS A 110 14.21 -1.25 0.51
N PRO A 111 13.48 -1.35 -0.63
CA PRO A 111 13.92 -0.75 -1.89
C PRO A 111 14.06 0.75 -1.83
N ALA A 112 13.08 1.44 -1.26
CA ALA A 112 13.12 2.89 -1.14
C ALA A 112 14.31 3.36 -0.30
N ARG A 113 14.57 2.70 0.84
CA ARG A 113 15.75 2.97 1.67
C ARG A 113 17.04 2.76 0.89
N TRP A 114 17.15 1.67 0.13
CA TRP A 114 18.32 1.41 -0.69
C TRP A 114 18.53 2.48 -1.77
N LEU A 115 17.46 2.94 -2.44
CA LEU A 115 17.54 4.04 -3.41
C LEU A 115 17.98 5.35 -2.75
N ARG A 116 17.48 5.64 -1.55
CA ARG A 116 17.92 6.79 -0.75
C ARG A 116 19.39 6.68 -0.39
N ASP A 117 19.83 5.57 0.16
CA ASP A 117 21.18 5.39 0.70
C ASP A 117 22.24 5.38 -0.41
N LYS A 118 21.89 4.85 -1.60
CA LYS A 118 22.82 4.76 -2.73
C LYS A 118 22.77 5.94 -3.67
N TYR A 119 21.60 6.52 -3.90
CA TYR A 119 21.37 7.53 -4.94
C TYR A 119 20.81 8.85 -4.40
N GLY A 120 20.49 8.95 -3.13
CA GLY A 120 19.95 10.15 -2.50
C GLY A 120 18.47 10.40 -2.77
N VAL A 121 17.75 9.47 -3.42
CA VAL A 121 16.32 9.62 -3.73
C VAL A 121 15.51 9.55 -2.46
N GLN A 122 14.90 10.66 -2.06
CA GLN A 122 14.07 10.72 -0.85
C GLN A 122 12.80 9.89 -1.01
N TYR A 123 12.25 9.42 0.12
CA TYR A 123 10.97 8.72 0.13
C TYR A 123 10.13 9.10 1.34
N GLU A 124 8.84 8.96 1.18
CA GLU A 124 7.84 9.02 2.24
C GLU A 124 7.04 7.70 2.27
N ILE A 125 6.48 7.35 3.42
CA ILE A 125 5.69 6.13 3.58
C ILE A 125 4.26 6.54 3.89
N CYS A 126 3.41 6.52 2.89
CA CYS A 126 1.97 6.80 2.99
C CYS A 126 1.23 6.09 1.86
N TYR A 127 -0.05 5.86 2.06
CA TYR A 127 -0.94 5.39 0.99
C TYR A 127 -1.79 6.57 0.54
N PRO A 128 -1.59 7.11 -0.66
CA PRO A 128 -2.42 8.19 -1.19
C PRO A 128 -3.89 7.75 -1.28
N LEU A 129 -4.78 8.56 -0.72
CA LEU A 129 -6.22 8.32 -0.74
C LEU A 129 -6.90 9.50 -1.43
N PRO A 130 -7.88 9.27 -2.34
CA PRO A 130 -8.70 10.35 -2.87
C PRO A 130 -9.45 11.05 -1.73
N GLN A 131 -9.47 12.37 -1.74
CA GLN A 131 -10.05 13.17 -0.63
C GLN A 131 -11.51 12.81 -0.39
N GLU A 132 -12.31 12.76 -1.44
CA GLU A 132 -13.74 12.45 -1.33
C GLU A 132 -13.98 11.08 -0.69
N ARG A 133 -13.18 10.05 -1.07
CA ARG A 133 -13.31 8.69 -0.54
C ARG A 133 -12.87 8.59 0.92
N SER A 134 -11.81 9.28 1.28
CA SER A 134 -11.33 9.32 2.66
C SER A 134 -12.30 10.04 3.58
N ASP A 135 -12.90 11.13 3.14
CA ASP A 135 -13.90 11.87 3.91
C ASP A 135 -15.17 11.05 4.13
N GLU A 136 -15.67 10.38 3.10
CA GLU A 136 -16.81 9.47 3.20
C GLU A 136 -16.54 8.32 4.19
N PHE A 137 -15.36 7.70 4.09
CA PHE A 137 -14.96 6.62 4.99
C PHE A 137 -14.89 7.10 6.44
N ALA A 138 -14.24 8.23 6.69
CA ALA A 138 -14.16 8.80 8.03
C ALA A 138 -15.54 9.14 8.58
N TYR A 139 -16.43 9.68 7.75
CA TYR A 139 -17.81 9.96 8.13
C TYR A 139 -18.52 8.68 8.59
N LYS A 140 -18.48 7.61 7.80
CA LYS A 140 -19.07 6.30 8.15
C LYS A 140 -18.53 5.76 9.48
N VAL A 141 -17.23 5.87 9.73
CA VAL A 141 -16.62 5.47 11.00
C VAL A 141 -17.16 6.30 12.16
N MET A 142 -17.19 7.61 11.99
CA MET A 142 -17.54 8.55 13.07
C MET A 142 -19.05 8.66 13.35
N GLU A 143 -19.92 8.14 12.47
CA GLU A 143 -21.35 7.98 12.75
C GLU A 143 -21.63 7.03 13.92
N HIS A 144 -20.71 6.10 14.21
CA HIS A 144 -20.84 5.13 15.29
C HIS A 144 -20.26 5.62 16.64
N GLU A 145 -19.67 6.81 16.67
CA GLU A 145 -19.05 7.40 17.87
C GLU A 145 -18.09 6.45 18.62
N PRO A 146 -17.15 5.77 17.91
CA PRO A 146 -16.26 4.81 18.54
C PRO A 146 -15.30 5.49 19.52
N LYS A 147 -14.85 4.75 20.54
CA LYS A 147 -13.79 5.19 21.45
C LYS A 147 -12.45 4.60 21.08
N LYS A 148 -12.41 3.32 20.78
CA LYS A 148 -11.19 2.59 20.41
C LYS A 148 -11.41 1.80 19.15
N VAL A 149 -10.69 2.16 18.11
CA VAL A 149 -10.80 1.53 16.78
C VAL A 149 -9.57 0.69 16.50
N LEU A 150 -9.78 -0.52 15.98
CA LEU A 150 -8.72 -1.36 15.44
C LEU A 150 -8.90 -1.52 13.94
N ILE A 151 -7.92 -1.09 13.14
CA ILE A 151 -7.89 -1.32 11.69
C ILE A 151 -7.04 -2.56 11.42
N VAL A 152 -7.64 -3.59 10.82
CA VAL A 152 -6.96 -4.84 10.47
C VAL A 152 -6.77 -4.93 8.97
N HIS A 153 -5.62 -4.46 8.47
CA HIS A 153 -5.32 -4.38 7.05
C HIS A 153 -3.81 -4.35 6.77
N GLN A 154 -3.41 -4.11 5.52
CA GLN A 154 -2.05 -3.75 5.16
C GLN A 154 -1.65 -2.45 5.87
N GLN A 155 -0.49 -2.46 6.52
CA GLN A 155 -0.10 -1.42 7.47
C GLN A 155 -0.12 0.01 6.93
N VAL A 156 0.40 0.25 5.72
CA VAL A 156 0.55 1.61 5.20
C VAL A 156 -0.81 2.21 4.84
N LEU A 157 -1.69 1.42 4.21
CA LEU A 157 -3.07 1.84 3.95
C LEU A 157 -3.82 2.09 5.27
N ALA A 158 -3.70 1.16 6.24
CA ALA A 158 -4.35 1.31 7.54
C ALA A 158 -3.85 2.55 8.30
N ASN A 159 -2.57 2.89 8.20
CA ASN A 159 -2.02 4.12 8.78
C ASN A 159 -2.62 5.37 8.14
N SER A 160 -2.72 5.42 6.80
CA SER A 160 -3.33 6.57 6.11
C SER A 160 -4.81 6.73 6.50
N LEU A 161 -5.56 5.62 6.61
CA LEU A 161 -6.95 5.66 7.09
C LEU A 161 -7.04 6.07 8.56
N ARG A 162 -6.10 5.64 9.41
CA ARG A 162 -6.00 6.11 10.81
C ARG A 162 -5.87 7.62 10.88
N ASP A 163 -4.98 8.19 10.06
CA ASP A 163 -4.75 9.64 10.06
C ASP A 163 -6.02 10.40 9.65
N VAL A 164 -6.74 9.91 8.65
CA VAL A 164 -8.04 10.45 8.21
C VAL A 164 -9.10 10.37 9.32
N ILE A 165 -9.21 9.24 10.02
CA ILE A 165 -10.16 9.07 11.13
C ILE A 165 -9.81 10.02 12.29
N LEU A 166 -8.53 10.14 12.65
CA LEU A 166 -8.07 11.01 13.71
C LEU A 166 -8.32 12.49 13.37
N GLU A 167 -8.10 12.88 12.11
CA GLU A 167 -8.43 14.24 11.63
C GLU A 167 -9.92 14.55 11.77
N ALA A 168 -10.79 13.62 11.38
CA ALA A 168 -12.24 13.77 11.47
C ALA A 168 -12.78 13.73 12.90
N SER A 169 -11.98 13.27 13.87
CA SER A 169 -12.38 13.08 15.26
C SER A 169 -12.03 14.23 16.21
N LYS A 170 -11.41 15.30 15.73
CA LYS A 170 -10.80 16.38 16.59
C LYS A 170 -11.69 16.92 17.70
N ASP A 171 -13.01 16.86 17.53
CA ASP A 171 -13.98 17.34 18.52
C ASP A 171 -14.86 16.21 19.11
N LYS A 172 -14.44 14.95 18.98
CA LYS A 172 -15.22 13.77 19.36
C LYS A 172 -14.51 12.91 20.42
N SER A 173 -15.23 11.95 20.99
CA SER A 173 -14.77 11.12 22.11
C SER A 173 -13.81 9.96 21.71
N LEU A 174 -13.25 9.98 20.51
CA LEU A 174 -12.30 8.96 20.07
C LEU A 174 -11.00 9.03 20.89
N GLU A 175 -10.64 7.93 21.53
CA GLU A 175 -9.45 7.83 22.39
C GLU A 175 -8.22 7.44 21.55
N ARG A 176 -8.36 6.45 20.67
CA ARG A 176 -7.26 5.98 19.80
C ARG A 176 -7.73 5.15 18.63
N VAL A 177 -6.88 5.07 17.61
CA VAL A 177 -7.00 4.18 16.47
C VAL A 177 -5.69 3.40 16.32
N ASP A 178 -5.75 2.08 16.41
CA ASP A 178 -4.59 1.20 16.32
C ASP A 178 -4.65 0.35 15.04
N VAL A 179 -3.51 -0.17 14.61
CA VAL A 179 -3.39 -1.00 13.42
C VAL A 179 -2.89 -2.40 13.78
N ALA A 180 -3.58 -3.42 13.26
CA ALA A 180 -3.09 -4.79 13.29
C ALA A 180 -2.98 -5.38 11.89
N SER A 181 -2.03 -6.30 11.70
CA SER A 181 -1.84 -6.96 10.41
C SER A 181 -1.24 -8.35 10.57
N TRP A 182 -1.75 -9.33 9.82
CA TRP A 182 -1.09 -10.62 9.61
C TRP A 182 0.05 -10.53 8.58
N PHE A 183 0.09 -9.45 7.79
CA PHE A 183 1.11 -9.23 6.77
C PHE A 183 2.34 -8.53 7.33
N MET A 184 3.27 -8.14 6.45
CA MET A 184 4.47 -7.42 6.87
C MET A 184 4.11 -6.11 7.57
N MET A 185 4.86 -5.79 8.64
CA MET A 185 4.84 -4.49 9.28
C MET A 185 6.25 -3.88 9.31
N SER A 186 6.36 -2.63 8.91
CA SER A 186 7.59 -1.85 9.03
C SER A 186 7.67 -1.18 10.40
N LYS A 187 8.85 -1.25 11.03
CA LYS A 187 9.11 -0.54 12.29
C LYS A 187 9.14 0.98 12.12
N GLU A 188 9.37 1.48 10.90
CA GLU A 188 9.47 2.93 10.62
C GLU A 188 8.15 3.66 10.81
N VAL A 189 7.02 2.98 10.59
CA VAL A 189 5.68 3.57 10.65
C VAL A 189 4.76 2.85 11.64
N ARG A 190 5.33 2.01 12.50
CA ARG A 190 4.61 1.31 13.55
C ARG A 190 4.45 2.23 14.77
N GLN A 191 3.23 2.39 15.27
CA GLN A 191 2.94 3.10 16.50
C GLN A 191 2.91 2.15 17.70
N GLU A 192 2.81 2.70 18.93
CA GLU A 192 2.98 1.97 20.19
C GLU A 192 2.06 0.75 20.33
N HIS A 193 0.77 0.90 19.99
CA HIS A 193 -0.24 -0.15 20.13
C HIS A 193 -0.44 -0.98 18.87
N ASP A 194 0.27 -0.67 17.78
CA ASP A 194 0.15 -1.45 16.55
C ASP A 194 0.67 -2.88 16.75
N THR A 195 -0.08 -3.87 16.26
CA THR A 195 0.18 -5.27 16.54
C THR A 195 0.37 -6.09 15.28
N LYS A 196 1.49 -6.83 15.23
CA LYS A 196 1.70 -7.90 14.25
C LYS A 196 0.98 -9.15 14.75
N LEU A 197 0.01 -9.62 13.98
CA LEU A 197 -0.69 -10.86 14.22
C LEU A 197 0.02 -12.02 13.49
N ASN A 198 0.05 -13.21 14.11
CA ASN A 198 0.61 -14.42 13.52
C ASN A 198 -0.48 -15.49 13.35
N GLU A 199 -1.35 -15.65 14.35
CA GLU A 199 -2.43 -16.63 14.38
C GLU A 199 -3.81 -15.95 14.42
N GLU A 200 -4.86 -16.64 13.98
CA GLU A 200 -6.22 -16.07 13.93
C GLU A 200 -6.79 -15.75 15.32
N ASP A 201 -6.49 -16.57 16.32
CA ASP A 201 -6.96 -16.38 17.70
C ASP A 201 -6.31 -15.18 18.41
N GLU A 202 -5.19 -14.68 17.92
CA GLU A 202 -4.54 -13.50 18.45
C GLU A 202 -5.39 -12.24 18.25
N LEU A 203 -6.21 -12.18 17.19
CA LEU A 203 -7.10 -11.04 16.96
C LEU A 203 -8.16 -10.93 18.07
N MET A 204 -8.81 -12.05 18.42
CA MET A 204 -9.83 -12.04 19.48
C MET A 204 -9.21 -11.67 20.83
N LYS A 205 -8.03 -12.23 21.14
CA LYS A 205 -7.29 -11.90 22.37
C LYS A 205 -6.92 -10.41 22.44
N LEU A 206 -6.47 -9.85 21.31
CA LEU A 206 -6.13 -8.42 21.21
C LEU A 206 -7.36 -7.55 21.42
N VAL A 207 -8.47 -7.88 20.76
CA VAL A 207 -9.72 -7.10 20.84
C VAL A 207 -10.28 -7.12 22.25
N ASP A 208 -10.28 -8.26 22.93
CA ASP A 208 -10.75 -8.38 24.32
C ASP A 208 -9.83 -7.66 25.32
N ALA A 209 -8.51 -7.84 25.18
CA ALA A 209 -7.54 -7.27 26.12
C ALA A 209 -7.50 -5.74 26.08
N GLU A 210 -7.59 -5.16 24.88
CA GLU A 210 -7.52 -3.71 24.67
C GLU A 210 -8.88 -3.02 24.75
N GLY A 211 -9.98 -3.81 24.65
CA GLY A 211 -11.35 -3.30 24.75
C GLY A 211 -11.75 -2.44 23.56
N TYR A 212 -11.41 -2.85 22.35
CA TYR A 212 -11.89 -2.19 21.14
C TYR A 212 -13.39 -2.33 21.00
N ASP A 213 -14.07 -1.22 20.71
CA ASP A 213 -15.50 -1.17 20.45
C ASP A 213 -15.82 -1.12 18.95
N MET A 214 -14.80 -0.87 18.12
CA MET A 214 -14.89 -0.97 16.67
C MET A 214 -13.70 -1.72 16.07
N VAL A 215 -13.97 -2.61 15.12
CA VAL A 215 -12.97 -3.26 14.26
C VAL A 215 -13.31 -2.96 12.81
N ILE A 216 -12.30 -2.57 12.04
CA ILE A 216 -12.39 -2.29 10.61
C ILE A 216 -11.49 -3.26 9.87
N GLY A 217 -12.04 -4.02 8.92
CA GLY A 217 -11.24 -5.00 8.18
C GLY A 217 -12.05 -5.78 7.14
N ASP A 218 -11.41 -6.74 6.50
CA ASP A 218 -12.10 -7.59 5.53
C ASP A 218 -13.29 -8.31 6.21
N PRO A 219 -14.47 -8.38 5.57
CA PRO A 219 -15.65 -9.03 6.16
C PRO A 219 -15.41 -10.47 6.63
N LEU A 220 -14.45 -11.18 6.01
CA LEU A 220 -14.09 -12.54 6.43
C LEU A 220 -13.49 -12.58 7.84
N ILE A 221 -12.76 -11.53 8.22
CA ILE A 221 -12.09 -11.43 9.54
C ILE A 221 -13.11 -11.44 10.68
N LYS A 222 -14.33 -10.97 10.47
CA LYS A 222 -15.38 -11.00 11.50
C LYS A 222 -15.60 -12.39 12.08
N ARG A 223 -15.34 -13.44 11.31
CA ARG A 223 -15.46 -14.83 11.76
C ARG A 223 -14.46 -15.19 12.88
N ALA A 224 -13.33 -14.47 12.96
CA ALA A 224 -12.35 -14.61 14.02
C ALA A 224 -12.75 -13.89 15.33
N LEU A 225 -13.92 -13.23 15.37
CA LEU A 225 -14.45 -12.49 16.53
C LEU A 225 -15.78 -13.08 17.02
N PRO A 226 -15.85 -14.38 17.36
CA PRO A 226 -17.10 -15.01 17.77
C PRO A 226 -17.59 -14.42 19.10
N GLY A 227 -18.83 -13.92 19.10
CA GLY A 227 -19.45 -13.38 20.31
C GLY A 227 -19.06 -11.97 20.70
N TRP A 228 -18.08 -11.36 20.04
CA TRP A 228 -17.76 -9.94 20.23
C TRP A 228 -18.96 -9.04 19.84
N LYS A 229 -19.19 -7.97 20.61
CA LYS A 229 -20.40 -7.12 20.51
C LYS A 229 -20.15 -5.74 19.93
N GLY A 230 -18.93 -5.42 19.60
CA GLY A 230 -18.59 -4.12 18.99
C GLY A 230 -19.06 -4.01 17.54
N THR A 231 -18.81 -2.85 16.97
CA THR A 231 -19.14 -2.56 15.57
C THR A 231 -18.03 -3.06 14.63
N PHE A 232 -18.40 -3.87 13.64
CA PHE A 232 -17.47 -4.29 12.60
C PHE A 232 -17.79 -3.57 11.29
N LEU A 233 -16.84 -2.80 10.78
CA LEU A 233 -16.95 -2.13 9.49
C LEU A 233 -16.11 -2.85 8.42
N SER A 234 -16.66 -2.92 7.23
CA SER A 234 -16.01 -3.52 6.07
C SER A 234 -14.84 -2.66 5.58
N LEU A 235 -13.69 -3.30 5.39
CA LEU A 235 -12.57 -2.79 4.61
C LEU A 235 -12.00 -3.98 3.83
N PRO A 236 -12.50 -4.23 2.61
CA PRO A 236 -12.15 -5.42 1.86
C PRO A 236 -10.63 -5.54 1.64
N HIS A 237 -10.10 -6.78 1.71
CA HIS A 237 -8.69 -7.07 1.50
C HIS A 237 -8.55 -8.37 0.69
N PHE A 238 -8.18 -8.26 -0.57
CA PHE A 238 -8.14 -9.41 -1.48
C PHE A 238 -7.23 -10.53 -0.98
N ALA A 239 -6.08 -10.20 -0.38
CA ALA A 239 -5.17 -11.21 0.17
C ALA A 239 -5.76 -12.03 1.34
N ILE A 240 -6.86 -11.57 1.96
CA ILE A 240 -7.57 -12.28 3.03
C ILE A 240 -8.73 -13.10 2.46
N SER A 241 -9.64 -12.45 1.73
CA SER A 241 -10.88 -13.07 1.29
C SER A 241 -10.78 -13.77 -0.05
N ALA A 242 -9.74 -13.50 -0.85
CA ALA A 242 -9.64 -13.89 -2.25
C ALA A 242 -10.89 -13.51 -3.08
N SER A 243 -11.70 -12.59 -2.58
CA SER A 243 -12.89 -12.10 -3.26
C SER A 243 -12.48 -11.07 -4.29
N LEU A 244 -12.46 -11.48 -5.56
CA LEU A 244 -12.49 -10.53 -6.66
C LEU A 244 -13.88 -9.91 -6.69
N TYR A 245 -13.97 -8.63 -6.45
CA TYR A 245 -15.14 -7.84 -6.77
C TYR A 245 -15.13 -7.64 -8.29
N SER A 246 -15.58 -8.65 -9.01
CA SER A 246 -15.10 -9.04 -10.33
C SER A 246 -15.75 -8.34 -11.52
N SER A 247 -16.52 -7.31 -11.37
CA SER A 247 -17.19 -6.73 -12.55
C SER A 247 -17.52 -5.25 -12.45
N SER A 248 -17.20 -4.64 -11.40
CA SER A 248 -17.64 -3.30 -11.13
C SER A 248 -16.48 -2.40 -10.82
N SER A 249 -16.60 -1.22 -11.30
CA SER A 249 -15.84 -0.02 -11.04
C SER A 249 -15.32 0.09 -9.61
N ASP A 250 -14.28 0.82 -9.44
CA ASP A 250 -13.66 1.36 -8.23
C ASP A 250 -14.67 1.85 -7.19
N GLU A 251 -15.81 2.34 -7.66
CA GLU A 251 -16.95 2.71 -6.83
C GLU A 251 -17.36 1.60 -5.86
N GLU A 252 -17.30 0.33 -6.26
CA GLU A 252 -17.81 -0.77 -5.42
C GLU A 252 -16.94 -1.07 -4.21
N TYR A 253 -15.63 -0.90 -4.32
CA TYR A 253 -14.72 -1.05 -3.17
C TYR A 253 -15.02 -0.01 -2.09
N TRP A 254 -14.96 1.26 -2.46
CA TRP A 254 -15.18 2.35 -1.51
C TRP A 254 -16.64 2.46 -1.05
N GLN A 255 -17.61 2.06 -1.87
CA GLN A 255 -19.01 1.95 -1.45
C GLN A 255 -19.18 0.94 -0.30
N LYS A 256 -18.42 -0.17 -0.31
CA LYS A 256 -18.46 -1.20 0.73
C LYS A 256 -17.54 -0.89 1.91
N ALA A 257 -16.52 -0.07 1.71
CA ALA A 257 -15.65 0.38 2.78
C ALA A 257 -16.46 1.21 3.80
N GLY A 258 -16.35 0.86 5.07
CA GLY A 258 -17.11 1.48 6.15
C GLY A 258 -18.54 0.97 6.32
N ASP A 259 -19.03 0.03 5.52
CA ASP A 259 -20.35 -0.57 5.73
C ASP A 259 -20.34 -1.53 6.93
N VAL A 260 -21.44 -1.54 7.70
CA VAL A 260 -21.60 -2.45 8.84
C VAL A 260 -21.76 -3.88 8.36
N VAL A 261 -20.86 -4.75 8.81
CA VAL A 261 -20.96 -6.19 8.56
C VAL A 261 -21.86 -6.82 9.62
N LYS A 262 -22.97 -7.41 9.20
CA LYS A 262 -23.97 -8.08 10.08
C LYS A 262 -23.53 -9.46 10.56
#